data_fc654cd7e97e2c47a648f6ab0ff701fe
#
_entry.id   fc654cd7e97e2c47a648f6ab0ff701fe
#
_cell.length_a   1.000
_cell.length_b   1.000
_cell.length_c   1.000
_cell.angle_alpha   90.00
_cell.angle_beta   90.00
_cell.angle_gamma   90.00
#
_symmetry.space_group_name_H-M   'P 1'
#
loop_
_entity.id
_entity.type
_entity.pdbx_description
1 polymer ?
#
loop_
_entity_poly.entity_id
_entity_poly.type
_entity_poly.pdbx_seq_one_letter_code
_entity_poly.pdbx_strand_id
1 'polypeptide(L)'
;MSNKVLIDIFNIGIKDKKKDAVCFKLPKLSKIAVVSTKNKYAAAPVILSKYNVSKFKPKYILVNSGNANACTGTVGMSNAIKCTKSISKKFSCLKENVLLSSTGIIGRQLPIDKIIKSIENHDFKFKSTWKQAASAIMTTDKFSKHITRSFLLNKIKITINAVCKGAGMIEPNMATMLSFISINVDLKKLLLLKILKKAVNSSFNTISVDGDMSTNDTVMLISTGENKELNFNANTKILKILENEIKNVCHDLSKMIIEDGEGATKIIKITVHKSYNSLQAKKIAYSLANSNLIK
;
A
#
# COMPACT_ATOMS: atom_id res chain seq x y z
N MET A 1 10.99 -12.47 -20.16
CA MET A 1 10.14 -11.44 -19.52
C MET A 1 10.67 -11.15 -18.12
N SER A 2 10.69 -9.89 -17.69
CA SER A 2 11.18 -9.54 -16.37
C SER A 2 10.28 -10.15 -15.28
N ASN A 3 10.89 -10.83 -14.31
CA ASN A 3 10.20 -11.35 -13.12
C ASN A 3 10.08 -10.28 -12.01
N LYS A 4 10.42 -9.02 -12.31
CA LYS A 4 10.34 -7.90 -11.35
C LYS A 4 9.07 -7.10 -11.56
N VAL A 5 8.59 -6.46 -10.50
CA VAL A 5 7.57 -5.42 -10.62
C VAL A 5 8.18 -4.25 -11.39
N LEU A 6 7.54 -3.87 -12.48
CA LEU A 6 7.95 -2.72 -13.28
C LEU A 6 7.10 -1.51 -12.94
N ILE A 7 7.68 -0.33 -12.98
CA ILE A 7 7.05 0.90 -12.49
C ILE A 7 7.11 1.98 -13.56
N ASP A 8 6.00 2.68 -13.74
CA ASP A 8 5.95 3.92 -14.50
C ASP A 8 5.29 5.01 -13.66
N ILE A 9 5.79 6.24 -13.77
CA ILE A 9 5.24 7.40 -13.10
C ILE A 9 4.92 8.48 -14.12
N PHE A 10 3.75 9.10 -13.98
CA PHE A 10 3.28 10.09 -14.93
C PHE A 10 2.38 11.14 -14.27
N ASN A 11 2.00 12.15 -15.02
CA ASN A 11 1.08 13.19 -14.57
C ASN A 11 -0.30 12.91 -15.16
N ILE A 12 -1.34 12.87 -14.33
CA ILE A 12 -2.74 12.71 -14.73
C ILE A 12 -3.54 14.00 -14.50
N GLY A 13 -2.87 15.08 -14.11
CA GLY A 13 -3.46 16.41 -14.01
C GLY A 13 -4.29 16.66 -12.75
N ILE A 14 -4.04 15.92 -11.67
CA ILE A 14 -4.64 16.18 -10.34
C ILE A 14 -3.79 17.19 -9.57
N LYS A 15 -2.44 17.05 -9.63
CA LYS A 15 -1.50 18.00 -9.04
C LYS A 15 -0.85 18.84 -10.12
N ASP A 16 -0.71 20.13 -9.85
CA ASP A 16 -0.01 21.02 -10.75
C ASP A 16 1.49 20.68 -10.81
N LYS A 17 2.02 20.53 -12.04
CA LYS A 17 3.46 20.36 -12.36
C LYS A 17 4.18 19.20 -11.65
N LYS A 18 3.48 18.28 -10.97
CA LYS A 18 4.08 17.14 -10.27
C LYS A 18 3.57 15.81 -10.85
N LYS A 19 4.40 14.79 -10.76
CA LYS A 19 3.93 13.39 -11.01
C LYS A 19 2.94 13.03 -9.92
N ASP A 20 1.77 12.55 -10.31
CA ASP A 20 0.65 12.27 -9.42
C ASP A 20 -0.01 10.91 -9.70
N ALA A 21 0.60 10.13 -10.58
CA ALA A 21 0.20 8.75 -10.85
C ALA A 21 1.38 7.80 -10.91
N VAL A 22 1.15 6.57 -10.42
CA VAL A 22 2.06 5.43 -10.52
C VAL A 22 1.31 4.25 -11.11
N CYS A 23 1.88 3.62 -12.12
CA CYS A 23 1.41 2.35 -12.64
C CYS A 23 2.44 1.26 -12.36
N PHE A 24 2.07 0.28 -11.53
CA PHE A 24 2.86 -0.93 -11.34
C PHE A 24 2.37 -2.00 -12.31
N LYS A 25 3.28 -2.56 -13.10
CA LYS A 25 3.05 -3.76 -13.92
C LYS A 25 3.60 -4.97 -13.18
N LEU A 26 2.73 -5.92 -12.91
CA LEU A 26 3.04 -7.11 -12.13
C LEU A 26 3.60 -8.23 -13.00
N PRO A 27 4.57 -9.02 -12.52
CA PRO A 27 5.04 -10.21 -13.22
C PRO A 27 3.92 -11.22 -13.49
N LYS A 28 4.05 -11.99 -14.57
CA LYS A 28 3.03 -12.99 -14.98
C LYS A 28 2.71 -14.01 -13.89
N LEU A 29 3.71 -14.42 -13.09
CA LEU A 29 3.56 -15.42 -12.04
C LEU A 29 3.26 -14.83 -10.67
N SER A 30 3.16 -13.51 -10.55
CA SER A 30 2.94 -12.83 -9.27
C SER A 30 1.64 -13.25 -8.61
N LYS A 31 1.66 -13.22 -7.28
CA LYS A 31 0.50 -13.32 -6.40
C LYS A 31 0.48 -12.09 -5.49
N ILE A 32 -0.69 -11.63 -5.15
CA ILE A 32 -0.86 -10.43 -4.35
C ILE A 32 -1.80 -10.69 -3.18
N ALA A 33 -1.42 -10.19 -2.02
CA ALA A 33 -2.27 -10.06 -0.85
C ALA A 33 -2.55 -8.59 -0.58
N VAL A 34 -3.77 -8.29 -0.16
CA VAL A 34 -4.23 -6.93 0.14
C VAL A 34 -4.87 -6.90 1.52
N VAL A 35 -4.46 -5.97 2.35
CA VAL A 35 -5.13 -5.57 3.58
C VAL A 35 -5.52 -4.11 3.42
N SER A 36 -6.74 -3.75 3.79
CA SER A 36 -7.24 -2.40 3.59
C SER A 36 -8.16 -1.98 4.73
N THR A 37 -8.48 -0.71 4.79
CA THR A 37 -9.29 -0.07 5.83
C THR A 37 -10.57 -0.85 6.14
N LYS A 38 -10.96 -0.81 7.43
CA LYS A 38 -12.24 -1.29 7.94
C LYS A 38 -13.26 -0.16 8.10
N ASN A 39 -12.92 1.05 7.67
CA ASN A 39 -13.84 2.17 7.71
C ASN A 39 -15.12 1.84 6.94
N LYS A 40 -16.27 2.13 7.52
CA LYS A 40 -17.59 1.91 6.90
C LYS A 40 -17.76 2.75 5.63
N TYR A 41 -17.06 3.87 5.53
CA TYR A 41 -17.02 4.76 4.37
C TYR A 41 -15.83 4.47 3.45
N ALA A 42 -15.44 3.19 3.31
CA ALA A 42 -14.34 2.81 2.43
C ALA A 42 -14.51 3.41 1.02
N ALA A 43 -13.45 4.01 0.51
CA ALA A 43 -13.44 4.70 -0.78
C ALA A 43 -13.67 3.75 -1.97
N ALA A 44 -14.21 4.26 -3.07
CA ALA A 44 -14.48 3.50 -4.27
C ALA A 44 -13.29 2.67 -4.79
N PRO A 45 -12.03 3.18 -4.85
CA PRO A 45 -10.88 2.38 -5.25
C PRO A 45 -10.60 1.20 -4.32
N VAL A 46 -10.86 1.33 -3.01
CA VAL A 46 -10.69 0.25 -2.03
C VAL A 46 -11.71 -0.85 -2.26
N ILE A 47 -12.99 -0.48 -2.39
CA ILE A 47 -14.10 -1.44 -2.62
C ILE A 47 -13.85 -2.22 -3.91
N LEU A 48 -13.56 -1.51 -5.02
CA LEU A 48 -13.33 -2.13 -6.32
C LEU A 48 -12.09 -3.04 -6.31
N SER A 49 -10.98 -2.61 -5.67
CA SER A 49 -9.76 -3.41 -5.61
C SER A 49 -9.90 -4.65 -4.73
N LYS A 50 -10.67 -4.58 -3.62
CA LYS A 50 -11.03 -5.75 -2.81
C LYS A 50 -11.78 -6.79 -3.65
N TYR A 51 -12.78 -6.35 -4.40
CA TYR A 51 -13.53 -7.23 -5.30
C TYR A 51 -12.62 -7.86 -6.35
N ASN A 52 -11.85 -7.05 -7.07
CA ASN A 52 -10.98 -7.51 -8.15
C ASN A 52 -9.94 -8.52 -7.68
N VAL A 53 -9.22 -8.25 -6.57
CA VAL A 53 -8.20 -9.17 -6.04
C VAL A 53 -8.78 -10.48 -5.49
N SER A 54 -10.06 -10.49 -5.08
CA SER A 54 -10.71 -11.69 -4.58
C SER A 54 -11.06 -12.68 -5.69
N LYS A 55 -11.45 -12.18 -6.85
CA LYS A 55 -12.01 -12.97 -7.97
C LYS A 55 -11.06 -13.14 -9.15
N PHE A 56 -10.16 -12.19 -9.36
CA PHE A 56 -9.32 -12.11 -10.56
C PHE A 56 -7.84 -12.08 -10.20
N LYS A 57 -6.99 -12.25 -11.22
CA LYS A 57 -5.54 -12.15 -11.10
C LYS A 57 -5.08 -10.75 -11.50
N PRO A 58 -4.62 -9.92 -10.57
CA PRO A 58 -4.12 -8.59 -10.90
C PRO A 58 -2.89 -8.64 -11.82
N LYS A 59 -2.86 -7.72 -12.78
CA LYS A 59 -1.73 -7.49 -13.69
C LYS A 59 -1.15 -6.10 -13.54
N TYR A 60 -1.99 -5.14 -13.14
CA TYR A 60 -1.61 -3.74 -12.97
C TYR A 60 -2.17 -3.19 -11.65
N ILE A 61 -1.46 -2.23 -11.08
CA ILE A 61 -1.94 -1.39 -9.97
C ILE A 61 -1.78 0.05 -10.43
N LEU A 62 -2.87 0.80 -10.52
CA LEU A 62 -2.85 2.23 -10.77
C LEU A 62 -3.05 2.96 -9.44
N VAL A 63 -2.14 3.86 -9.13
CA VAL A 63 -2.22 4.70 -7.93
C VAL A 63 -2.29 6.16 -8.37
N ASN A 64 -3.21 6.92 -7.81
CA ASN A 64 -3.24 8.37 -7.96
C ASN A 64 -3.07 9.07 -6.61
N SER A 65 -2.44 10.23 -6.63
CA SER A 65 -2.31 11.12 -5.48
C SER A 65 -2.89 12.52 -5.79
N GLY A 66 -3.42 13.16 -4.73
CA GLY A 66 -4.08 14.48 -4.82
C GLY A 66 -5.62 14.42 -4.73
N ASN A 67 -6.22 13.26 -5.00
CA ASN A 67 -7.66 13.04 -4.85
C ASN A 67 -7.91 11.61 -4.36
N ALA A 68 -8.66 11.47 -3.27
CA ALA A 68 -8.91 10.19 -2.60
C ALA A 68 -10.01 9.35 -3.28
N ASN A 69 -10.85 9.95 -4.12
CA ASN A 69 -12.08 9.34 -4.62
C ASN A 69 -12.91 8.67 -3.51
N ALA A 70 -13.00 9.36 -2.38
CA ALA A 70 -13.71 8.96 -1.17
C ALA A 70 -14.89 9.91 -0.93
N CYS A 71 -15.99 9.41 -0.37
CA CYS A 71 -17.24 10.14 -0.15
C CYS A 71 -17.79 10.75 -1.47
N THR A 72 -17.63 10.07 -2.59
CA THR A 72 -17.97 10.51 -3.94
C THR A 72 -19.17 9.75 -4.53
N GLY A 73 -19.81 8.89 -3.73
CA GLY A 73 -21.04 8.16 -4.09
C GLY A 73 -20.89 7.24 -5.31
N THR A 74 -21.99 7.04 -6.01
CA THR A 74 -22.05 6.19 -7.22
C THR A 74 -21.20 6.73 -8.37
N VAL A 75 -21.07 8.05 -8.48
CA VAL A 75 -20.22 8.72 -9.49
C VAL A 75 -18.76 8.37 -9.25
N GLY A 76 -18.29 8.38 -7.99
CA GLY A 76 -16.93 7.98 -7.65
C GLY A 76 -16.62 6.52 -7.99
N MET A 77 -17.60 5.62 -7.79
CA MET A 77 -17.47 4.22 -8.20
C MET A 77 -17.43 4.08 -9.73
N SER A 78 -18.29 4.79 -10.45
CA SER A 78 -18.26 4.84 -11.92
C SER A 78 -16.90 5.33 -12.43
N ASN A 79 -16.35 6.39 -11.82
CA ASN A 79 -15.05 6.94 -12.18
C ASN A 79 -13.90 5.95 -11.89
N ALA A 80 -13.94 5.23 -10.76
CA ALA A 80 -13.00 4.15 -10.49
C ALA A 80 -13.03 3.06 -11.57
N ILE A 81 -14.22 2.63 -11.99
CA ILE A 81 -14.40 1.66 -13.08
C ILE A 81 -13.87 2.21 -14.41
N LYS A 82 -14.08 3.49 -14.72
CA LYS A 82 -13.52 4.13 -15.92
C LYS A 82 -11.97 4.12 -15.92
N CYS A 83 -11.34 4.38 -14.77
CA CYS A 83 -9.88 4.26 -14.62
C CYS A 83 -9.38 2.83 -14.92
N THR A 84 -10.04 1.79 -14.38
CA THR A 84 -9.65 0.42 -14.68
C THR A 84 -9.84 0.07 -16.15
N LYS A 85 -10.94 0.54 -16.79
CA LYS A 85 -11.20 0.36 -18.23
C LYS A 85 -10.12 1.03 -19.08
N SER A 86 -9.68 2.25 -18.74
CA SER A 86 -8.64 2.97 -19.50
C SER A 86 -7.29 2.20 -19.48
N ILE A 87 -6.84 1.75 -18.30
CA ILE A 87 -5.64 0.91 -18.19
C ILE A 87 -5.82 -0.43 -18.92
N SER A 88 -7.00 -1.06 -18.80
CA SER A 88 -7.25 -2.35 -19.44
C SER A 88 -7.22 -2.24 -20.97
N LYS A 89 -7.74 -1.18 -21.54
CA LYS A 89 -7.68 -0.87 -22.97
C LYS A 89 -6.22 -0.66 -23.42
N LYS A 90 -5.46 0.15 -22.67
CA LYS A 90 -4.05 0.47 -22.95
C LYS A 90 -3.16 -0.78 -23.01
N PHE A 91 -3.44 -1.79 -22.17
CA PHE A 91 -2.60 -2.98 -22.02
C PHE A 91 -3.28 -4.29 -22.43
N SER A 92 -4.39 -4.26 -23.13
CA SER A 92 -5.12 -5.43 -23.65
C SER A 92 -5.34 -6.50 -22.57
N CYS A 93 -5.97 -6.11 -21.45
CA CYS A 93 -6.31 -7.01 -20.36
C CYS A 93 -7.75 -6.78 -19.86
N LEU A 94 -8.26 -7.60 -18.95
CA LEU A 94 -9.57 -7.35 -18.34
C LEU A 94 -9.48 -6.16 -17.38
N LYS A 95 -10.54 -5.36 -17.26
CA LYS A 95 -10.60 -4.24 -16.29
C LYS A 95 -10.44 -4.73 -14.85
N GLU A 96 -10.85 -5.94 -14.57
CA GLU A 96 -10.73 -6.62 -13.29
C GLU A 96 -9.28 -7.04 -12.96
N ASN A 97 -8.38 -7.08 -13.96
CA ASN A 97 -6.96 -7.29 -13.72
C ASN A 97 -6.23 -6.02 -13.22
N VAL A 98 -6.96 -4.91 -13.07
CA VAL A 98 -6.41 -3.63 -12.60
C VAL A 98 -6.89 -3.36 -11.18
N LEU A 99 -5.95 -3.15 -10.26
CA LEU A 99 -6.23 -2.65 -8.92
C LEU A 99 -6.03 -1.14 -8.89
N LEU A 100 -6.79 -0.46 -8.04
CA LEU A 100 -6.69 0.98 -7.83
C LEU A 100 -6.31 1.30 -6.40
N SER A 101 -5.56 2.36 -6.21
CA SER A 101 -5.38 3.05 -4.94
C SER A 101 -5.38 4.55 -5.17
N SER A 102 -6.05 5.29 -4.32
CA SER A 102 -6.16 6.74 -4.43
C SER A 102 -5.87 7.38 -3.07
N THR A 103 -5.30 8.58 -3.08
CA THR A 103 -5.03 9.34 -1.87
C THR A 103 -5.08 10.84 -2.15
N GLY A 104 -5.50 11.64 -1.17
CA GLY A 104 -5.60 13.09 -1.24
C GLY A 104 -6.97 13.61 -0.78
N ILE A 105 -7.49 14.62 -1.43
CA ILE A 105 -8.73 15.32 -1.03
C ILE A 105 -9.93 14.37 -1.06
N ILE A 106 -10.71 14.38 0.01
CA ILE A 106 -11.97 13.64 0.19
C ILE A 106 -13.15 14.51 -0.26
N GLY A 107 -14.24 13.91 -0.75
CA GLY A 107 -15.47 14.59 -1.14
C GLY A 107 -15.43 15.29 -2.51
N ARG A 108 -14.28 15.28 -3.20
CA ARG A 108 -14.12 15.87 -4.53
C ARG A 108 -14.14 14.77 -5.61
N GLN A 109 -14.93 14.97 -6.65
CA GLN A 109 -14.95 14.06 -7.80
C GLN A 109 -13.61 14.02 -8.52
N LEU A 110 -13.25 12.84 -9.04
CA LEU A 110 -12.06 12.70 -9.89
C LEU A 110 -12.25 13.51 -11.20
N PRO A 111 -11.22 14.21 -11.68
CA PRO A 111 -11.23 14.83 -13.01
C PRO A 111 -11.06 13.75 -14.09
N ILE A 112 -12.09 12.91 -14.24
CA ILE A 112 -11.99 11.61 -14.95
C ILE A 112 -11.55 11.74 -16.39
N ASP A 113 -12.01 12.76 -17.11
CA ASP A 113 -11.66 12.96 -18.52
C ASP A 113 -10.17 13.29 -18.71
N LYS A 114 -9.61 14.09 -17.79
CA LYS A 114 -8.16 14.38 -17.77
C LYS A 114 -7.37 13.10 -17.50
N ILE A 115 -7.83 12.28 -16.55
CA ILE A 115 -7.15 11.02 -16.18
C ILE A 115 -7.15 10.06 -17.36
N ILE A 116 -8.29 9.87 -18.02
CA ILE A 116 -8.42 8.96 -19.18
C ILE A 116 -7.50 9.44 -20.31
N LYS A 117 -7.59 10.73 -20.69
CA LYS A 117 -6.74 11.33 -21.73
C LYS A 117 -5.26 11.18 -21.42
N SER A 118 -4.87 11.36 -20.15
CA SER A 118 -3.48 11.20 -19.72
C SER A 118 -3.01 9.75 -19.84
N ILE A 119 -3.83 8.76 -19.45
CA ILE A 119 -3.50 7.34 -19.59
C ILE A 119 -3.38 6.94 -21.08
N GLU A 120 -4.31 7.41 -21.92
CA GLU A 120 -4.31 7.09 -23.36
C GLU A 120 -3.08 7.66 -24.08
N ASN A 121 -2.69 8.88 -23.76
CA ASN A 121 -1.57 9.58 -24.40
C ASN A 121 -0.20 9.22 -23.80
N HIS A 122 -0.14 8.64 -22.58
CA HIS A 122 1.14 8.35 -21.94
C HIS A 122 1.86 7.17 -22.61
N ASP A 123 3.15 7.35 -22.92
CA ASP A 123 4.02 6.29 -23.39
C ASP A 123 4.66 5.56 -22.20
N PHE A 124 4.05 4.45 -21.80
CA PHE A 124 4.47 3.64 -20.66
C PHE A 124 5.79 2.90 -20.94
N LYS A 125 6.90 3.41 -20.44
CA LYS A 125 8.23 2.80 -20.59
C LYS A 125 8.61 1.85 -19.46
N PHE A 126 7.94 1.93 -18.31
CA PHE A 126 8.18 1.10 -17.12
C PHE A 126 9.65 1.10 -16.67
N LYS A 127 10.29 2.27 -16.63
CA LYS A 127 11.69 2.48 -16.26
C LYS A 127 11.87 3.22 -14.93
N SER A 128 10.78 3.54 -14.24
CA SER A 128 10.83 4.28 -12.98
C SER A 128 11.28 3.39 -11.82
N THR A 129 11.87 4.02 -10.82
CA THR A 129 12.36 3.37 -9.60
C THR A 129 11.32 3.37 -8.48
N TRP A 130 11.51 2.52 -7.47
CA TRP A 130 10.69 2.52 -6.25
C TRP A 130 10.75 3.88 -5.51
N LYS A 131 11.93 4.52 -5.46
CA LYS A 131 12.07 5.86 -4.88
C LYS A 131 11.23 6.91 -5.59
N GLN A 132 11.20 6.88 -6.92
CA GLN A 132 10.37 7.78 -7.70
C GLN A 132 8.87 7.50 -7.50
N ALA A 133 8.47 6.22 -7.39
CA ALA A 133 7.10 5.86 -7.04
C ALA A 133 6.70 6.40 -5.65
N ALA A 134 7.58 6.27 -4.64
CA ALA A 134 7.35 6.83 -3.32
C ALA A 134 7.10 8.35 -3.38
N SER A 135 7.86 9.09 -4.17
CA SER A 135 7.67 10.53 -4.34
C SER A 135 6.35 10.88 -5.05
N ALA A 136 5.94 10.08 -6.05
CA ALA A 136 4.73 10.35 -6.82
C ALA A 136 3.43 10.12 -6.03
N ILE A 137 3.46 9.22 -5.02
CA ILE A 137 2.28 8.93 -4.17
C ILE A 137 2.13 9.84 -2.96
N MET A 138 3.11 10.70 -2.65
CA MET A 138 3.05 11.66 -1.55
C MET A 138 1.86 12.62 -1.68
N THR A 139 1.34 13.09 -0.55
CA THR A 139 0.34 14.18 -0.48
C THR A 139 0.85 15.31 0.39
N THR A 140 0.63 15.25 1.69
CA THR A 140 1.13 16.17 2.71
C THR A 140 2.48 15.72 3.29
N ASP A 141 2.97 14.58 2.86
CA ASP A 141 4.26 14.02 3.27
C ASP A 141 5.40 15.00 3.00
N LYS A 142 6.31 15.17 3.96
CA LYS A 142 7.52 16.02 3.84
C LYS A 142 8.64 15.31 3.09
N PHE A 143 8.72 13.98 3.18
CA PHE A 143 9.71 13.17 2.48
C PHE A 143 9.13 11.85 1.95
N SER A 144 9.77 11.31 0.92
CA SER A 144 9.38 10.03 0.30
C SER A 144 9.87 8.85 1.13
N LYS A 145 8.99 7.87 1.38
CA LYS A 145 9.25 6.71 2.23
C LYS A 145 9.42 5.47 1.36
N HIS A 146 10.66 4.95 1.28
CA HIS A 146 10.97 3.74 0.54
C HIS A 146 12.06 2.94 1.23
N ILE A 147 12.02 1.63 1.08
CA ILE A 147 13.01 0.69 1.61
C ILE A 147 13.34 -0.32 0.53
N THR A 148 14.62 -0.59 0.34
CA THR A 148 15.12 -1.77 -0.36
C THR A 148 15.97 -2.56 0.62
N ARG A 149 15.58 -3.81 0.89
CA ARG A 149 16.29 -4.72 1.80
C ARG A 149 16.60 -6.01 1.08
N SER A 150 17.83 -6.48 1.22
CA SER A 150 18.26 -7.77 0.68
C SER A 150 18.87 -8.63 1.77
N PHE A 151 18.61 -9.93 1.73
CA PHE A 151 19.12 -10.92 2.66
C PHE A 151 19.25 -12.28 1.96
N LEU A 152 19.94 -13.24 2.59
CA LEU A 152 20.11 -14.58 2.03
C LEU A 152 19.19 -15.57 2.72
N LEU A 153 18.48 -16.37 1.91
CA LEU A 153 17.78 -17.57 2.34
C LEU A 153 18.35 -18.77 1.57
N ASN A 154 18.97 -19.72 2.29
CA ASN A 154 19.62 -20.87 1.67
C ASN A 154 20.53 -20.48 0.48
N LYS A 155 21.38 -19.48 0.70
CA LYS A 155 22.31 -18.90 -0.31
C LYS A 155 21.61 -18.15 -1.48
N ILE A 156 20.27 -18.09 -1.50
CA ILE A 156 19.51 -17.36 -2.50
C ILE A 156 19.29 -15.93 -2.01
N LYS A 157 19.60 -14.95 -2.86
CA LYS A 157 19.40 -13.53 -2.56
C LYS A 157 17.93 -13.16 -2.68
N ILE A 158 17.31 -12.83 -1.56
CA ILE A 158 15.95 -12.29 -1.50
C ILE A 158 16.02 -10.77 -1.40
N THR A 159 15.17 -10.10 -2.14
CA THR A 159 15.07 -8.65 -2.14
C THR A 159 13.62 -8.22 -1.89
N ILE A 160 13.44 -7.35 -0.91
CA ILE A 160 12.18 -6.67 -0.62
C ILE A 160 12.35 -5.22 -1.07
N ASN A 161 11.43 -4.75 -1.93
CA ASN A 161 11.27 -3.34 -2.24
C ASN A 161 9.93 -2.89 -1.70
N ALA A 162 9.91 -1.77 -1.01
CA ALA A 162 8.72 -1.27 -0.37
C ALA A 162 8.65 0.26 -0.43
N VAL A 163 7.44 0.77 -0.62
CA VAL A 163 7.13 2.19 -0.53
C VAL A 163 5.90 2.39 0.31
N CYS A 164 5.83 3.53 1.00
CA CYS A 164 4.60 3.97 1.61
C CYS A 164 4.45 5.49 1.55
N LYS A 165 3.23 5.96 1.79
CA LYS A 165 2.90 7.36 2.07
C LYS A 165 1.96 7.44 3.26
N GLY A 166 2.03 8.55 3.97
CA GLY A 166 1.19 8.89 5.11
C GLY A 166 1.89 9.88 6.01
N ALA A 167 1.16 10.90 6.49
CA ALA A 167 1.62 11.90 7.43
C ALA A 167 0.49 12.39 8.35
N GLY A 168 -0.75 12.44 7.88
CA GLY A 168 -1.97 12.77 8.65
C GLY A 168 -3.09 11.78 8.41
N MET A 169 -4.14 11.88 9.23
CA MET A 169 -5.27 10.96 9.33
C MET A 169 -4.80 9.54 9.66
N ILE A 170 -3.91 9.44 10.69
CA ILE A 170 -3.23 8.19 11.06
C ILE A 170 -3.79 7.66 12.37
N GLU A 171 -4.68 6.65 12.29
CA GLU A 171 -5.14 5.85 13.41
C GLU A 171 -5.23 4.35 13.08
N PRO A 172 -5.07 3.48 14.11
CA PRO A 172 -5.10 2.02 13.98
C PRO A 172 -6.45 1.43 13.58
N ASN A 173 -6.39 0.38 12.88
CA ASN A 173 -7.25 -0.44 12.05
C ASN A 173 -7.09 -0.13 10.56
N MET A 174 -5.85 0.10 10.18
CA MET A 174 -5.31 0.63 8.94
C MET A 174 -5.37 2.17 8.93
N ALA A 175 -4.23 2.79 9.31
CA ALA A 175 -3.98 4.23 9.27
C ALA A 175 -3.98 4.78 7.83
N THR A 176 -4.18 6.09 7.64
CA THR A 176 -4.17 6.73 6.31
C THR A 176 -2.82 6.57 5.63
N MET A 177 -2.67 5.41 5.02
CA MET A 177 -1.44 5.06 4.33
C MET A 177 -1.73 4.23 3.09
N LEU A 178 -0.90 4.39 2.10
CA LEU A 178 -0.78 3.43 1.01
C LEU A 178 0.60 2.81 1.11
N SER A 179 0.69 1.49 1.03
CA SER A 179 1.98 0.79 0.95
C SER A 179 1.96 -0.31 -0.09
N PHE A 180 3.03 -0.36 -0.86
CA PHE A 180 3.24 -1.36 -1.90
C PHE A 180 4.58 -2.04 -1.62
N ILE A 181 4.54 -3.36 -1.38
CA ILE A 181 5.69 -4.16 -1.00
C ILE A 181 5.84 -5.27 -2.03
N SER A 182 7.01 -5.43 -2.61
CA SER A 182 7.36 -6.51 -3.54
C SER A 182 8.47 -7.36 -2.99
N ILE A 183 8.34 -8.67 -3.13
CA ILE A 183 9.37 -9.64 -2.73
C ILE A 183 9.57 -10.70 -3.83
N ASN A 184 10.81 -11.03 -4.13
CA ASN A 184 11.18 -11.95 -5.19
C ASN A 184 11.17 -13.43 -4.76
N VAL A 185 10.01 -13.90 -4.29
CA VAL A 185 9.76 -15.31 -3.93
C VAL A 185 8.46 -15.80 -4.55
N ASP A 186 8.24 -17.11 -4.57
CA ASP A 186 6.96 -17.71 -4.92
C ASP A 186 6.22 -18.19 -3.66
N LEU A 187 5.17 -17.46 -3.26
CA LEU A 187 4.33 -17.78 -2.12
C LEU A 187 2.90 -18.06 -2.54
N LYS A 188 2.25 -19.04 -1.91
CA LYS A 188 0.81 -19.24 -2.08
C LYS A 188 0.02 -18.04 -1.54
N LYS A 189 -1.06 -17.64 -2.23
CA LYS A 189 -1.87 -16.45 -1.88
C LYS A 189 -2.34 -16.43 -0.43
N LEU A 190 -2.77 -17.58 0.11
CA LEU A 190 -3.23 -17.67 1.50
C LEU A 190 -2.10 -17.43 2.51
N LEU A 191 -0.90 -17.98 2.25
CA LEU A 191 0.27 -17.75 3.09
C LEU A 191 0.72 -16.30 3.03
N LEU A 192 0.76 -15.72 1.82
CA LEU A 192 1.08 -14.32 1.61
C LEU A 192 0.14 -13.39 2.41
N LEU A 193 -1.16 -13.68 2.39
CA LEU A 193 -2.15 -12.91 3.16
C LEU A 193 -1.96 -13.08 4.69
N LYS A 194 -1.62 -14.29 5.16
CA LYS A 194 -1.32 -14.55 6.58
C LYS A 194 -0.11 -13.75 7.05
N ILE A 195 0.96 -13.74 6.26
CA ILE A 195 2.19 -12.98 6.54
C ILE A 195 1.87 -11.48 6.58
N LEU A 196 1.17 -10.97 5.56
CA LEU A 196 0.83 -9.56 5.48
C LEU A 196 -0.01 -9.11 6.68
N LYS A 197 -1.04 -9.88 7.07
CA LYS A 197 -1.88 -9.56 8.23
C LYS A 197 -1.08 -9.49 9.52
N LYS A 198 -0.15 -10.43 9.76
CA LYS A 198 0.73 -10.42 10.93
C LYS A 198 1.63 -9.18 10.93
N ALA A 199 2.28 -8.88 9.80
CA ALA A 199 3.17 -7.74 9.67
C ALA A 199 2.43 -6.41 9.91
N VAL A 200 1.29 -6.20 9.26
CA VAL A 200 0.45 -5.00 9.42
C VAL A 200 -0.02 -4.83 10.87
N ASN A 201 -0.49 -5.90 11.51
CA ASN A 201 -0.97 -5.83 12.89
C ASN A 201 0.10 -5.47 13.93
N SER A 202 1.36 -5.76 13.63
CA SER A 202 2.50 -5.45 14.53
C SER A 202 3.29 -4.21 14.12
N SER A 203 2.86 -3.46 13.09
CA SER A 203 3.51 -2.27 12.59
C SER A 203 2.49 -1.14 12.33
N PHE A 204 1.94 -1.03 11.13
CA PHE A 204 1.00 0.01 10.74
C PHE A 204 -0.23 0.11 11.66
N ASN A 205 -0.68 -1.01 12.24
CA ASN A 205 -1.76 -1.01 13.22
C ASN A 205 -1.28 -0.79 14.66
N THR A 206 -0.11 -0.19 14.86
CA THR A 206 0.41 0.16 16.20
C THR A 206 0.89 1.61 16.28
N ILE A 207 0.53 2.43 15.29
CA ILE A 207 0.89 3.84 15.23
C ILE A 207 -0.36 4.73 15.25
N SER A 208 -0.25 5.92 15.81
CA SER A 208 -1.27 6.97 15.75
C SER A 208 -0.60 8.34 15.65
N VAL A 209 -1.15 9.24 14.84
CA VAL A 209 -0.74 10.64 14.74
C VAL A 209 -1.85 11.55 15.29
N ASP A 210 -3.07 11.44 14.80
CA ASP A 210 -4.19 12.35 15.08
C ASP A 210 -5.46 11.63 15.54
N GLY A 211 -5.49 10.30 15.53
CA GLY A 211 -6.65 9.51 15.94
C GLY A 211 -7.71 9.32 14.87
N ASP A 212 -7.47 9.77 13.63
CA ASP A 212 -8.45 9.68 12.54
C ASP A 212 -8.22 8.49 11.62
N MET A 213 -9.29 7.72 11.34
CA MET A 213 -9.26 6.55 10.47
C MET A 213 -9.60 6.90 9.03
N SER A 214 -8.70 6.60 8.10
CA SER A 214 -8.90 6.85 6.68
C SER A 214 -9.91 5.93 6.00
N THR A 215 -10.43 6.44 4.89
CA THR A 215 -11.29 5.74 3.94
C THR A 215 -10.50 4.93 2.89
N ASN A 216 -9.19 5.15 2.74
CA ASN A 216 -8.41 4.68 1.59
C ASN A 216 -7.28 3.71 1.92
N ASP A 217 -7.00 3.44 3.20
CA ASP A 217 -5.84 2.65 3.61
C ASP A 217 -5.73 1.32 2.88
N THR A 218 -4.54 1.07 2.37
CA THR A 218 -4.28 -0.14 1.62
C THR A 218 -2.80 -0.52 1.73
N VAL A 219 -2.52 -1.75 2.15
CA VAL A 219 -1.21 -2.39 2.06
C VAL A 219 -1.30 -3.55 1.10
N MET A 220 -0.46 -3.55 0.09
CA MET A 220 -0.35 -4.62 -0.91
C MET A 220 1.01 -5.30 -0.79
N LEU A 221 1.02 -6.62 -0.63
CA LEU A 221 2.23 -7.44 -0.66
C LEU A 221 2.21 -8.30 -1.92
N ILE A 222 3.24 -8.16 -2.75
CA ILE A 222 3.40 -8.79 -4.05
C ILE A 222 4.53 -9.80 -3.96
N SER A 223 4.22 -11.08 -4.14
CA SER A 223 5.15 -12.17 -4.40
C SER A 223 5.34 -12.26 -5.90
N THR A 224 6.57 -12.11 -6.41
CA THR A 224 6.80 -12.02 -7.87
C THR A 224 6.74 -13.37 -8.59
N GLY A 225 6.81 -14.48 -7.85
CA GLY A 225 6.83 -15.84 -8.40
C GLY A 225 8.23 -16.30 -8.79
N GLU A 226 9.29 -15.63 -8.32
CA GLU A 226 10.69 -16.05 -8.44
C GLU A 226 11.08 -17.03 -7.33
N ASN A 227 12.28 -17.63 -7.46
CA ASN A 227 12.90 -18.48 -6.43
C ASN A 227 11.95 -19.58 -5.92
N LYS A 228 11.37 -20.32 -6.84
CA LYS A 228 10.41 -21.40 -6.59
C LYS A 228 11.01 -22.57 -5.81
N GLU A 229 12.33 -22.72 -5.86
CA GLU A 229 13.12 -23.70 -5.12
C GLU A 229 13.03 -23.50 -3.60
N LEU A 230 12.66 -22.32 -3.14
CA LEU A 230 12.41 -22.06 -1.73
C LEU A 230 11.04 -22.63 -1.30
N ASN A 231 11.05 -23.82 -0.71
CA ASN A 231 9.81 -24.47 -0.25
C ASN A 231 9.40 -23.96 1.13
N PHE A 232 8.60 -22.90 1.18
CA PHE A 232 8.12 -22.28 2.42
C PHE A 232 7.08 -23.15 3.18
N ASN A 233 6.49 -24.15 2.55
CA ASN A 233 5.54 -25.04 3.23
C ASN A 233 6.25 -26.13 4.04
N ALA A 234 7.41 -26.62 3.55
CA ALA A 234 8.18 -27.67 4.20
C ALA A 234 9.20 -27.15 5.20
N ASN A 235 9.65 -25.88 5.09
CA ASN A 235 10.70 -25.32 5.92
C ASN A 235 10.19 -24.15 6.77
N THR A 236 9.82 -24.44 8.00
CA THR A 236 9.32 -23.44 8.97
C THR A 236 10.39 -22.42 9.38
N LYS A 237 11.68 -22.77 9.35
CA LYS A 237 12.80 -21.86 9.69
C LYS A 237 12.94 -20.76 8.62
N ILE A 238 12.95 -21.14 7.34
CA ILE A 238 13.02 -20.19 6.22
C ILE A 238 11.79 -19.27 6.24
N LEU A 239 10.61 -19.82 6.49
CA LEU A 239 9.38 -19.05 6.59
C LEU A 239 9.43 -18.02 7.73
N LYS A 240 9.93 -18.40 8.91
CA LYS A 240 10.09 -17.46 10.04
C LYS A 240 11.03 -16.30 9.72
N ILE A 241 12.15 -16.57 9.04
CA ILE A 241 13.06 -15.52 8.60
C ILE A 241 12.36 -14.55 7.65
N LEU A 242 11.66 -15.07 6.65
CA LEU A 242 10.89 -14.26 5.70
C LEU A 242 9.79 -13.42 6.38
N GLU A 243 9.01 -14.03 7.30
CA GLU A 243 7.99 -13.33 8.09
C GLU A 243 8.60 -12.17 8.88
N ASN A 244 9.78 -12.39 9.51
CA ASN A 244 10.47 -11.36 10.28
C ASN A 244 10.98 -10.23 9.41
N GLU A 245 11.57 -10.53 8.24
CA GLU A 245 12.04 -9.48 7.34
C GLU A 245 10.91 -8.62 6.79
N ILE A 246 9.77 -9.21 6.41
CA ILE A 246 8.59 -8.45 5.99
C ILE A 246 8.04 -7.61 7.15
N LYS A 247 7.99 -8.17 8.37
CA LYS A 247 7.58 -7.43 9.58
C LYS A 247 8.50 -6.24 9.84
N ASN A 248 9.83 -6.43 9.76
CA ASN A 248 10.81 -5.38 9.98
C ASN A 248 10.65 -4.24 8.95
N VAL A 249 10.47 -4.58 7.67
CA VAL A 249 10.19 -3.58 6.62
C VAL A 249 8.92 -2.79 6.92
N CYS A 250 7.83 -3.46 7.31
CA CYS A 250 6.59 -2.78 7.69
C CYS A 250 6.77 -1.89 8.93
N HIS A 251 7.56 -2.34 9.91
CA HIS A 251 7.85 -1.56 11.10
C HIS A 251 8.66 -0.30 10.77
N ASP A 252 9.72 -0.42 9.96
CA ASP A 252 10.52 0.73 9.55
C ASP A 252 9.71 1.73 8.74
N LEU A 253 8.85 1.27 7.82
CA LEU A 253 7.93 2.15 7.09
C LEU A 253 6.93 2.83 8.03
N SER A 254 6.39 2.13 9.02
CA SER A 254 5.47 2.72 10.00
C SER A 254 6.15 3.78 10.87
N LYS A 255 7.44 3.58 11.20
CA LYS A 255 8.23 4.57 11.90
C LYS A 255 8.44 5.84 11.06
N MET A 256 8.77 5.69 9.76
CA MET A 256 8.88 6.83 8.83
C MET A 256 7.57 7.63 8.72
N ILE A 257 6.41 6.97 8.82
CA ILE A 257 5.10 7.67 8.82
C ILE A 257 4.96 8.54 10.07
N ILE A 258 5.31 8.03 11.25
CA ILE A 258 5.23 8.81 12.50
C ILE A 258 6.25 9.97 12.50
N GLU A 259 7.47 9.71 12.01
CA GLU A 259 8.52 10.74 11.87
C GLU A 259 8.08 11.90 10.97
N ASP A 260 7.20 11.63 10.02
CA ASP A 260 6.63 12.60 9.08
C ASP A 260 5.25 13.13 9.52
N GLY A 261 4.79 12.76 10.71
CA GLY A 261 3.46 13.14 11.20
C GLY A 261 3.21 14.65 11.08
N GLU A 262 2.00 15.03 10.62
CA GLU A 262 1.60 16.42 10.49
C GLU A 262 1.66 17.12 11.85
N GLY A 263 2.46 18.20 11.95
CA GLY A 263 2.69 18.92 13.19
C GLY A 263 3.58 18.21 14.23
N ALA A 264 4.03 16.98 13.96
CA ALA A 264 4.84 16.22 14.90
C ALA A 264 6.24 16.84 15.10
N THR A 265 6.60 17.03 16.37
CA THR A 265 7.94 17.48 16.80
C THR A 265 8.68 16.41 17.58
N LYS A 266 7.96 15.40 18.08
CA LYS A 266 8.50 14.30 18.90
C LYS A 266 7.81 12.98 18.54
N ILE A 267 8.48 11.87 18.88
CA ILE A 267 7.91 10.53 18.81
C ILE A 267 7.75 10.02 20.24
N ILE A 268 6.54 9.59 20.58
CA ILE A 268 6.24 8.99 21.87
C ILE A 268 6.14 7.48 21.69
N LYS A 269 6.95 6.71 22.41
CA LYS A 269 6.84 5.26 22.48
C LYS A 269 6.09 4.86 23.73
N ILE A 270 4.93 4.25 23.56
CA ILE A 270 4.10 3.74 24.65
C ILE A 270 4.29 2.23 24.75
N THR A 271 4.65 1.75 25.94
CA THR A 271 4.80 0.33 26.25
C THR A 271 3.94 -0.03 27.43
N VAL A 272 3.02 -0.98 27.25
CA VAL A 272 2.14 -1.46 28.33
C VAL A 272 2.63 -2.84 28.80
N HIS A 273 2.97 -2.92 30.07
CA HIS A 273 3.41 -4.17 30.71
C HIS A 273 2.32 -4.75 31.62
N LYS A 274 2.38 -6.06 31.85
CA LYS A 274 1.53 -6.78 32.83
C LYS A 274 0.02 -6.58 32.60
N SER A 275 -0.43 -6.37 31.36
CA SER A 275 -1.85 -6.37 31.02
C SER A 275 -2.41 -7.79 31.02
N TYR A 276 -3.71 -7.93 31.25
CA TYR A 276 -4.39 -9.23 31.24
C TYR A 276 -4.26 -9.97 29.88
N ASN A 277 -4.30 -9.22 28.77
CA ASN A 277 -4.06 -9.75 27.43
C ASN A 277 -3.62 -8.62 26.47
N SER A 278 -3.20 -9.01 25.26
CA SER A 278 -2.73 -8.08 24.24
C SER A 278 -3.81 -7.09 23.75
N LEU A 279 -5.09 -7.47 23.78
CA LEU A 279 -6.18 -6.57 23.38
C LEU A 279 -6.36 -5.45 24.40
N GLN A 280 -6.30 -5.77 25.70
CA GLN A 280 -6.36 -4.79 26.78
C GLN A 280 -5.14 -3.86 26.73
N ALA A 281 -3.92 -4.41 26.56
CA ALA A 281 -2.71 -3.62 26.39
C ALA A 281 -2.85 -2.60 25.25
N LYS A 282 -3.39 -3.05 24.15
CA LYS A 282 -3.61 -2.22 22.97
C LYS A 282 -4.62 -1.10 23.25
N LYS A 283 -5.74 -1.39 23.88
CA LYS A 283 -6.74 -0.36 24.28
C LYS A 283 -6.12 0.71 25.18
N ILE A 284 -5.34 0.31 26.19
CA ILE A 284 -4.64 1.24 27.07
C ILE A 284 -3.65 2.11 26.30
N ALA A 285 -2.81 1.50 25.45
CA ALA A 285 -1.83 2.22 24.65
C ALA A 285 -2.48 3.27 23.75
N TYR A 286 -3.62 2.95 23.14
CA TYR A 286 -4.33 3.89 22.26
C TYR A 286 -5.04 4.99 23.02
N SER A 287 -5.62 4.70 24.18
CA SER A 287 -6.20 5.74 25.06
C SER A 287 -5.14 6.80 25.40
N LEU A 288 -3.91 6.36 25.70
CA LEU A 288 -2.80 7.28 25.95
C LEU A 288 -2.34 8.00 24.65
N ALA A 289 -2.17 7.25 23.56
CA ALA A 289 -1.68 7.79 22.29
C ALA A 289 -2.61 8.84 21.68
N ASN A 290 -3.91 8.75 21.92
CA ASN A 290 -4.92 9.67 21.38
C ASN A 290 -5.36 10.75 22.39
N SER A 291 -4.76 10.79 23.59
CA SER A 291 -5.05 11.82 24.59
C SER A 291 -4.41 13.15 24.21
N ASN A 292 -5.21 14.19 24.01
CA ASN A 292 -4.72 15.55 23.76
C ASN A 292 -3.92 16.11 24.95
N LEU A 293 -4.14 15.58 26.16
CA LEU A 293 -3.38 15.98 27.33
C LEU A 293 -1.94 15.44 27.32
N ILE A 294 -1.72 14.29 26.66
CA ILE A 294 -0.39 13.65 26.56
C ILE A 294 0.35 14.13 25.32
N LYS A 295 -0.34 14.41 24.24
CA LYS A 295 0.22 15.01 23.03
C LYS A 295 0.51 16.49 23.21
#